data_aeb60d62af78dbf420fc6ec710fe1f41
#
_entry.id   aeb60d62af78dbf420fc6ec710fe1f41
#
_cell.length_a   1.000
_cell.length_b   1.000
_cell.length_c   1.000
_cell.angle_alpha   90.00
_cell.angle_beta   90.00
_cell.angle_gamma   90.00
#
_symmetry.space_group_name_H-M   'P 1'
#
loop_
_entity.id
_entity.type
_entity.pdbx_description
1 polymer ?
#
loop_
_entity_poly.entity_id
_entity_poly.type
_entity_poly.pdbx_seq_one_letter_code
_entity_poly.pdbx_strand_id
1 'polypeptide(L)'
;MVPRETGEEWVADLAAGITVTVNILDPTIAPVFVAQSSNNATGGFLSTTTPWGPTFEIDVKPQIAAPGGIVLSTWPRALGSYAVLSGTSMATPLEAAITVLVAEVRGTFDPKELESVLSATANPNIFNDGGTTYTYLAPVAQQGGGLIQAYDAAYTKTVLSVSSISFNDTNNRIETTNFTITNTGTEDVTYSIANVIAASGYTLEEGTIFPMTFPNELVTQGAELSFSDDKVTVSAKSEVAVSVTVSPPALDATRLPVFSGYITLNGTNGDSLSLPYLGVVGSMLEATVLNTNNTYLTRPDDPDAVPLPADFSFTLSSTVNTASNATVVLPEVQTDFAFGTSLLDIQILPTDSNNSSSLRSIVDFPTHYVPRGQSWWDWNGQLSDGSFAPAGTYKFVVKALHIFGDASKESDYDTAETVSFKIQYA
;
A
#
# COMPACT_ATOMS: atom_id res chain seq x y z
N MET A 1 13.90 -0.40 26.13
CA MET A 1 14.31 -1.27 25.00
C MET A 1 15.56 -1.99 25.47
N VAL A 2 15.64 -3.31 25.27
CA VAL A 2 16.83 -4.09 25.61
C VAL A 2 17.53 -4.50 24.31
N PRO A 3 18.87 -4.70 24.32
CA PRO A 3 19.60 -5.26 23.16
C PRO A 3 19.03 -6.63 22.79
N ARG A 4 19.12 -6.97 21.50
CA ARG A 4 18.62 -8.25 20.96
C ARG A 4 19.23 -9.45 21.70
N GLU A 5 20.53 -9.43 21.90
CA GLU A 5 21.28 -10.50 22.58
C GLU A 5 20.75 -10.75 24.01
N THR A 6 20.51 -9.65 24.76
CA THR A 6 19.91 -9.74 26.10
C THR A 6 18.47 -10.29 26.05
N GLY A 7 17.69 -9.90 25.03
CA GLY A 7 16.33 -10.41 24.83
C GLY A 7 16.33 -11.91 24.49
N GLU A 8 17.24 -12.35 23.63
CA GLU A 8 17.42 -13.77 23.27
C GLU A 8 17.87 -14.61 24.48
N GLU A 9 18.79 -14.10 25.32
CA GLU A 9 19.18 -14.73 26.58
C GLU A 9 17.98 -14.89 27.53
N TRP A 10 17.17 -13.84 27.72
CA TRP A 10 15.98 -13.93 28.58
C TRP A 10 14.95 -14.93 28.07
N VAL A 11 14.77 -15.02 26.76
CA VAL A 11 13.86 -16.01 26.16
C VAL A 11 14.39 -17.43 26.39
N ALA A 12 15.71 -17.66 26.25
CA ALA A 12 16.33 -18.96 26.52
C ALA A 12 16.21 -19.34 27.99
N ASP A 13 16.44 -18.42 28.91
CA ASP A 13 16.30 -18.63 30.35
C ASP A 13 14.86 -19.00 30.73
N LEU A 14 13.87 -18.26 30.23
CA LEU A 14 12.46 -18.55 30.45
C LEU A 14 12.08 -19.93 29.90
N ALA A 15 12.56 -20.29 28.72
CA ALA A 15 12.33 -21.62 28.14
C ALA A 15 12.99 -22.74 28.96
N ALA A 16 14.10 -22.46 29.67
CA ALA A 16 14.74 -23.37 30.59
C ALA A 16 14.10 -23.40 31.99
N GLY A 17 13.02 -22.64 32.22
CA GLY A 17 12.35 -22.55 33.52
C GLY A 17 13.05 -21.63 34.53
N ILE A 18 14.02 -20.84 34.09
CA ILE A 18 14.73 -19.86 34.93
C ILE A 18 13.89 -18.60 35.05
N THR A 19 13.71 -18.09 36.24
CA THR A 19 12.98 -16.83 36.48
C THR A 19 13.86 -15.65 36.13
N VAL A 20 13.44 -14.86 35.14
CA VAL A 20 14.07 -13.59 34.77
C VAL A 20 13.43 -12.46 35.58
N THR A 21 14.22 -11.74 36.38
CA THR A 21 13.75 -10.59 37.15
C THR A 21 14.35 -9.30 36.56
N VAL A 22 13.49 -8.39 36.13
CA VAL A 22 13.88 -7.07 35.62
C VAL A 22 13.63 -6.01 36.68
N ASN A 23 14.68 -5.28 37.07
CA ASN A 23 14.55 -4.15 37.98
C ASN A 23 14.57 -2.84 37.19
N ILE A 24 13.44 -2.14 37.17
CA ILE A 24 13.31 -0.82 36.52
C ILE A 24 13.58 0.23 37.58
N LEU A 25 14.72 0.89 37.47
CA LEU A 25 15.12 1.94 38.38
C LEU A 25 14.42 3.26 38.07
N ASP A 26 14.22 4.08 39.10
CA ASP A 26 13.73 5.46 38.95
C ASP A 26 14.69 6.25 38.02
N PRO A 27 14.21 6.89 36.96
CA PRO A 27 15.04 7.63 36.03
C PRO A 27 15.78 8.81 36.65
N THR A 28 15.39 9.26 37.85
CA THR A 28 16.08 10.31 38.59
C THR A 28 17.35 9.83 39.30
N ILE A 29 17.48 8.54 39.54
CA ILE A 29 18.63 7.91 40.23
C ILE A 29 19.40 6.94 39.32
N ALA A 30 18.83 6.53 38.21
CA ALA A 30 19.48 5.65 37.25
C ALA A 30 20.41 6.49 36.34
N PRO A 31 21.68 6.09 36.15
CA PRO A 31 22.51 6.74 35.14
C PRO A 31 21.91 6.49 33.73
N VAL A 32 21.78 7.56 32.97
CA VAL A 32 21.37 7.45 31.54
C VAL A 32 22.61 7.14 30.72
N PHE A 33 22.60 6.00 30.04
CA PHE A 33 23.66 5.62 29.10
C PHE A 33 23.16 5.77 27.67
N VAL A 34 23.92 6.48 26.84
CA VAL A 34 23.75 6.45 25.39
C VAL A 34 24.66 5.36 24.86
N ALA A 35 24.08 4.22 24.50
CA ALA A 35 24.83 3.16 23.83
C ALA A 35 24.81 3.41 22.32
N GLN A 36 25.99 3.46 21.71
CA GLN A 36 26.15 3.45 20.26
C GLN A 36 26.58 2.04 19.83
N SER A 37 25.79 1.42 18.99
CA SER A 37 26.13 0.16 18.34
C SER A 37 26.06 0.32 16.83
N SER A 38 27.00 -0.28 16.11
CA SER A 38 26.93 -0.32 14.63
C SER A 38 25.77 -1.20 14.20
N ASN A 39 24.89 -0.66 13.35
CA ASN A 39 23.86 -1.45 12.70
C ASN A 39 24.42 -2.03 11.39
N ASN A 40 25.12 -3.17 11.49
CA ASN A 40 25.72 -3.84 10.34
C ASN A 40 24.74 -4.80 9.63
N ALA A 41 23.61 -5.11 10.25
CA ALA A 41 22.64 -6.06 9.70
C ALA A 41 21.61 -5.39 8.77
N THR A 42 21.12 -4.21 9.17
CA THR A 42 20.03 -3.53 8.46
C THR A 42 20.35 -2.07 8.08
N GLY A 43 21.49 -1.55 8.51
CA GLY A 43 21.94 -0.19 8.19
C GLY A 43 22.16 0.00 6.70
N GLY A 44 21.53 1.04 6.13
CA GLY A 44 21.58 1.35 4.69
C GLY A 44 20.60 0.58 3.82
N PHE A 45 19.83 -0.38 4.36
CA PHE A 45 18.80 -1.11 3.65
C PHE A 45 17.40 -0.59 3.95
N LEU A 46 16.44 -1.04 3.14
CA LEU A 46 15.03 -0.76 3.36
C LEU A 46 14.56 -1.39 4.68
N SER A 47 13.81 -0.64 5.47
CA SER A 47 13.22 -1.17 6.70
C SER A 47 12.15 -2.22 6.39
N THR A 48 12.08 -3.28 7.19
CA THR A 48 11.05 -4.33 7.06
C THR A 48 9.63 -3.80 7.30
N THR A 49 9.50 -2.64 7.92
CA THR A 49 8.22 -1.94 8.18
C THR A 49 7.82 -0.98 7.06
N THR A 50 8.62 -0.87 5.99
CA THR A 50 8.26 -0.08 4.81
C THR A 50 6.98 -0.64 4.18
N PRO A 51 5.97 0.20 3.87
CA PRO A 51 4.79 -0.25 3.15
C PRO A 51 5.16 -0.68 1.72
N TRP A 52 4.46 -1.67 1.22
CA TRP A 52 4.63 -2.16 -0.15
C TRP A 52 3.46 -1.71 -1.01
N GLY A 53 3.79 -1.22 -2.23
CA GLY A 53 2.85 -1.09 -3.34
C GLY A 53 2.72 -2.39 -4.15
N PRO A 54 2.22 -2.27 -5.37
CA PRO A 54 1.69 -1.06 -6.01
C PRO A 54 0.38 -0.58 -5.35
N THR A 55 -0.22 0.50 -5.88
CA THR A 55 -1.64 0.79 -5.59
C THR A 55 -2.51 -0.34 -6.13
N PHE A 56 -3.79 -0.36 -5.78
CA PHE A 56 -4.69 -1.38 -6.32
C PHE A 56 -4.89 -1.23 -7.85
N GLU A 57 -4.75 -0.03 -8.37
CA GLU A 57 -4.74 0.26 -9.82
C GLU A 57 -3.36 0.05 -10.46
N ILE A 58 -2.42 -0.55 -9.73
CA ILE A 58 -1.07 -0.94 -10.16
C ILE A 58 -0.15 0.26 -10.47
N ASP A 59 -0.41 1.44 -9.91
CA ASP A 59 0.55 2.53 -9.96
C ASP A 59 1.75 2.28 -9.04
N VAL A 60 2.92 2.78 -9.44
CA VAL A 60 4.13 2.64 -8.62
C VAL A 60 4.01 3.44 -7.33
N LYS A 61 4.05 2.74 -6.21
CA LYS A 61 4.16 3.25 -4.85
C LYS A 61 5.05 2.33 -4.02
N PRO A 62 5.86 2.87 -3.07
CA PRO A 62 6.21 4.30 -2.95
C PRO A 62 6.96 4.78 -4.20
N GLN A 63 7.05 6.09 -4.46
CA GLN A 63 7.84 6.61 -5.58
C GLN A 63 9.33 6.58 -5.28
N ILE A 64 9.71 6.87 -4.03
CA ILE A 64 11.09 6.92 -3.55
C ILE A 64 11.16 6.45 -2.09
N ALA A 65 12.35 6.16 -1.63
CA ALA A 65 12.66 5.85 -0.24
C ALA A 65 13.58 6.92 0.36
N ALA A 66 13.39 7.22 1.65
CA ALA A 66 14.23 8.14 2.40
C ALA A 66 14.63 7.54 3.75
N PRO A 67 15.73 7.99 4.38
CA PRO A 67 16.14 7.54 5.70
C PRO A 67 15.05 7.76 6.74
N GLY A 68 14.60 6.68 7.37
CA GLY A 68 13.53 6.68 8.37
C GLY A 68 13.81 5.77 9.57
N GLY A 69 14.96 5.09 9.59
CA GLY A 69 15.34 4.18 10.67
C GLY A 69 16.29 4.83 11.68
N ILE A 70 15.97 4.74 12.98
CA ILE A 70 16.81 5.22 14.10
C ILE A 70 17.20 6.70 13.92
N VAL A 71 16.22 7.54 13.64
CA VAL A 71 16.40 8.98 13.40
C VAL A 71 16.36 9.72 14.73
N LEU A 72 17.47 10.37 15.11
CA LEU A 72 17.53 11.31 16.23
C LEU A 72 16.99 12.69 15.77
N SER A 73 15.98 13.19 16.45
CA SER A 73 15.41 14.50 16.16
C SER A 73 14.84 15.17 17.41
N THR A 74 14.37 16.41 17.25
CA THR A 74 13.73 17.16 18.32
C THR A 74 12.39 16.54 18.71
N TRP A 75 12.05 16.63 19.99
CA TRP A 75 10.84 16.12 20.58
C TRP A 75 10.21 17.19 21.50
N PRO A 76 8.93 17.13 21.80
CA PRO A 76 8.32 18.10 22.71
C PRO A 76 9.07 18.19 24.04
N ARG A 77 9.35 19.42 24.49
CA ARG A 77 10.16 19.68 25.72
C ARG A 77 9.60 18.95 26.94
N ALA A 78 8.28 18.89 27.07
CA ALA A 78 7.61 18.18 28.16
C ALA A 78 7.87 16.65 28.14
N LEU A 79 8.35 16.11 27.01
CA LEU A 79 8.63 14.67 26.81
C LEU A 79 10.13 14.37 26.64
N GLY A 80 11.01 15.32 26.97
CA GLY A 80 12.47 15.10 26.99
C GLY A 80 13.28 15.82 25.92
N SER A 81 12.68 16.68 25.09
CA SER A 81 13.30 17.54 24.08
C SER A 81 13.88 16.83 22.84
N TYR A 82 14.34 15.59 22.97
CA TYR A 82 14.89 14.77 21.87
C TYR A 82 14.40 13.35 21.97
N ALA A 83 14.23 12.72 20.83
CA ALA A 83 13.88 11.29 20.72
C ALA A 83 14.59 10.65 19.53
N VAL A 84 14.78 9.32 19.63
CA VAL A 84 15.20 8.46 18.52
C VAL A 84 14.00 7.62 18.11
N LEU A 85 13.53 7.79 16.89
CA LEU A 85 12.36 7.09 16.36
C LEU A 85 12.67 6.45 15.01
N SER A 86 11.88 5.43 14.67
CA SER A 86 11.92 4.76 13.36
C SER A 86 10.52 4.69 12.78
N GLY A 87 10.42 4.90 11.48
CA GLY A 87 9.17 4.81 10.74
C GLY A 87 9.18 5.61 9.45
N THR A 88 8.22 5.33 8.58
CA THR A 88 7.93 6.15 7.41
C THR A 88 7.59 7.59 7.80
N SER A 89 7.06 7.80 9.02
CA SER A 89 6.82 9.12 9.62
C SER A 89 8.11 9.95 9.84
N MET A 90 9.29 9.32 9.91
CA MET A 90 10.60 10.00 9.99
C MET A 90 11.20 10.20 8.62
N ALA A 91 10.94 9.30 7.66
CA ALA A 91 11.36 9.44 6.28
C ALA A 91 10.62 10.58 5.54
N THR A 92 9.32 10.72 5.76
CA THR A 92 8.45 11.70 5.09
C THR A 92 8.91 13.15 5.24
N PRO A 93 9.20 13.69 6.44
CA PRO A 93 9.65 15.07 6.58
C PRO A 93 11.05 15.31 5.99
N LEU A 94 11.91 14.30 5.96
CA LEU A 94 13.21 14.41 5.30
C LEU A 94 13.03 14.50 3.78
N GLU A 95 12.19 13.66 3.18
CA GLU A 95 11.83 13.70 1.77
C GLU A 95 11.21 15.05 1.40
N ALA A 96 10.23 15.54 2.18
CA ALA A 96 9.60 16.83 1.96
C ALA A 96 10.61 18.00 2.01
N ALA A 97 11.56 17.97 2.93
CA ALA A 97 12.63 18.97 3.00
C ALA A 97 13.57 18.92 1.79
N ILE A 98 13.94 17.71 1.34
CA ILE A 98 14.76 17.52 0.13
C ILE A 98 14.01 18.05 -1.10
N THR A 99 12.73 17.75 -1.25
CA THR A 99 11.89 18.24 -2.35
C THR A 99 11.87 19.76 -2.42
N VAL A 100 11.75 20.46 -1.29
CA VAL A 100 11.80 21.93 -1.23
C VAL A 100 13.17 22.47 -1.65
N LEU A 101 14.26 21.85 -1.17
CA LEU A 101 15.62 22.24 -1.58
C LEU A 101 15.87 22.02 -3.07
N VAL A 102 15.42 20.90 -3.62
CA VAL A 102 15.50 20.60 -5.05
C VAL A 102 14.69 21.60 -5.86
N ALA A 103 13.47 21.93 -5.41
CA ALA A 103 12.61 22.94 -6.04
C ALA A 103 13.27 24.32 -6.08
N GLU A 104 13.92 24.74 -5.00
CA GLU A 104 14.65 26.01 -4.92
C GLU A 104 15.81 26.06 -5.92
N VAL A 105 16.66 25.00 -5.94
CA VAL A 105 17.84 24.96 -6.85
C VAL A 105 17.42 24.90 -8.31
N ARG A 106 16.37 24.14 -8.63
CA ARG A 106 15.86 24.00 -10.00
C ARG A 106 15.01 25.19 -10.45
N GLY A 107 14.49 25.98 -9.51
CA GLY A 107 13.61 27.12 -9.79
C GLY A 107 12.22 26.71 -10.29
N THR A 108 11.75 25.52 -9.91
CA THR A 108 10.44 24.97 -10.30
C THR A 108 9.69 24.41 -9.08
N PHE A 109 8.37 24.57 -9.09
CA PHE A 109 7.46 23.91 -8.14
C PHE A 109 6.46 22.98 -8.85
N ASP A 110 6.77 22.59 -10.10
CA ASP A 110 5.99 21.58 -10.81
C ASP A 110 6.17 20.21 -10.14
N PRO A 111 5.09 19.66 -9.55
CA PRO A 111 5.19 18.38 -8.84
C PRO A 111 5.62 17.22 -9.75
N LYS A 112 5.27 17.26 -11.03
CA LYS A 112 5.63 16.20 -11.99
C LYS A 112 7.13 16.23 -12.30
N GLU A 113 7.71 17.42 -12.51
CA GLU A 113 9.15 17.55 -12.71
C GLU A 113 9.92 17.13 -11.46
N LEU A 114 9.49 17.59 -10.26
CA LEU A 114 10.13 17.26 -9.00
C LEU A 114 10.08 15.75 -8.72
N GLU A 115 8.91 15.13 -8.87
CA GLU A 115 8.77 13.68 -8.69
C GLU A 115 9.64 12.90 -9.69
N SER A 116 9.67 13.32 -10.95
CA SER A 116 10.49 12.69 -11.98
C SER A 116 11.99 12.74 -11.65
N VAL A 117 12.53 13.91 -11.32
CA VAL A 117 13.96 14.01 -11.02
C VAL A 117 14.36 13.31 -9.73
N LEU A 118 13.51 13.36 -8.70
CA LEU A 118 13.73 12.66 -7.44
C LEU A 118 13.72 11.14 -7.63
N SER A 119 12.77 10.62 -8.41
CA SER A 119 12.69 9.19 -8.71
C SER A 119 13.85 8.74 -9.61
N ALA A 120 14.12 9.49 -10.70
CA ALA A 120 15.11 9.08 -11.68
C ALA A 120 16.55 9.09 -11.17
N THR A 121 16.87 9.96 -10.21
CA THR A 121 18.21 10.05 -9.60
C THR A 121 18.37 9.22 -8.32
N ALA A 122 17.30 8.60 -7.84
CA ALA A 122 17.36 7.76 -6.65
C ALA A 122 18.20 6.49 -6.89
N ASN A 123 18.80 5.96 -5.83
CA ASN A 123 19.62 4.76 -5.88
C ASN A 123 18.84 3.52 -5.45
N PRO A 124 18.51 2.60 -6.37
CA PRO A 124 17.90 1.32 -6.03
C PRO A 124 18.80 0.49 -5.10
N ASN A 125 18.21 -0.11 -4.07
CA ASN A 125 18.93 -0.92 -3.09
C ASN A 125 18.66 -2.41 -3.28
N ILE A 126 19.61 -3.24 -2.84
CA ILE A 126 19.40 -4.69 -2.79
C ILE A 126 18.43 -5.05 -1.66
N PHE A 127 17.81 -6.22 -1.79
CA PHE A 127 16.82 -6.69 -0.81
C PHE A 127 17.48 -7.15 0.48
N ASN A 128 16.87 -6.79 1.62
CA ASN A 128 17.19 -7.26 2.95
C ASN A 128 15.89 -7.56 3.71
N ASP A 129 15.76 -8.76 4.29
CA ASP A 129 14.56 -9.21 5.02
C ASP A 129 14.60 -8.88 6.52
N GLY A 130 15.58 -8.11 6.96
CA GLY A 130 15.82 -7.78 8.37
C GLY A 130 16.88 -8.66 9.03
N GLY A 131 17.31 -9.73 8.39
CA GLY A 131 18.35 -10.65 8.85
C GLY A 131 19.34 -11.04 7.77
N THR A 132 18.84 -11.25 6.55
CA THR A 132 19.62 -11.70 5.39
C THR A 132 19.65 -10.63 4.31
N THR A 133 20.84 -10.38 3.76
CA THR A 133 21.03 -9.52 2.59
C THR A 133 21.14 -10.39 1.34
N TYR A 134 20.38 -10.06 0.33
CA TYR A 134 20.33 -10.78 -0.94
C TYR A 134 21.17 -10.07 -2.01
N THR A 135 21.42 -10.74 -3.12
CA THR A 135 22.27 -10.19 -4.22
C THR A 135 21.47 -9.51 -5.32
N TYR A 136 20.13 -9.54 -5.23
CA TYR A 136 19.22 -8.90 -6.19
C TYR A 136 18.60 -7.62 -5.63
N LEU A 137 18.19 -6.74 -6.51
CA LEU A 137 17.51 -5.50 -6.13
C LEU A 137 16.16 -5.80 -5.47
N ALA A 138 15.83 -5.03 -4.43
CA ALA A 138 14.51 -5.06 -3.84
C ALA A 138 13.45 -4.70 -4.88
N PRO A 139 12.23 -5.27 -4.78
CA PRO A 139 11.14 -4.92 -5.69
C PRO A 139 10.87 -3.41 -5.74
N VAL A 140 10.54 -2.88 -6.91
CA VAL A 140 10.10 -1.48 -7.06
C VAL A 140 8.90 -1.18 -6.16
N ALA A 141 8.02 -2.15 -5.95
CA ALA A 141 6.88 -2.05 -5.03
C ALA A 141 7.29 -1.77 -3.57
N GLN A 142 8.56 -2.00 -3.18
CA GLN A 142 9.07 -1.71 -1.85
C GLN A 142 9.82 -0.36 -1.77
N GLN A 143 10.43 0.10 -2.86
CA GLN A 143 11.36 1.24 -2.82
C GLN A 143 11.13 2.30 -3.90
N GLY A 144 10.25 2.08 -4.87
CA GLY A 144 10.13 2.99 -6.02
C GLY A 144 11.43 3.14 -6.78
N GLY A 145 11.87 4.37 -7.01
CA GLY A 145 13.18 4.69 -7.62
C GLY A 145 14.38 4.31 -6.75
N GLY A 146 14.17 4.06 -5.44
CA GLY A 146 15.24 3.76 -4.48
C GLY A 146 15.51 4.88 -3.48
N LEU A 147 16.68 4.89 -2.87
CA LEU A 147 17.08 5.88 -1.88
C LEU A 147 17.30 7.25 -2.53
N ILE A 148 16.58 8.27 -2.04
CA ILE A 148 16.62 9.65 -2.51
C ILE A 148 18.05 10.23 -2.51
N GLN A 149 18.42 10.93 -3.60
CA GLN A 149 19.72 11.57 -3.80
C GLN A 149 19.49 13.08 -4.06
N ALA A 150 19.53 13.87 -2.99
CA ALA A 150 19.18 15.30 -3.05
C ALA A 150 20.05 16.11 -4.01
N TYR A 151 21.37 15.86 -4.00
CA TYR A 151 22.31 16.60 -4.86
C TYR A 151 22.10 16.27 -6.34
N ASP A 152 21.98 14.99 -6.65
CA ASP A 152 21.81 14.54 -8.04
C ASP A 152 20.49 15.03 -8.61
N ALA A 153 19.39 14.97 -7.83
CA ALA A 153 18.09 15.51 -8.22
C ALA A 153 18.12 17.03 -8.46
N ALA A 154 18.86 17.78 -7.62
CA ALA A 154 18.97 19.23 -7.76
C ALA A 154 19.76 19.66 -9.00
N TYR A 155 20.81 18.93 -9.38
CA TYR A 155 21.77 19.37 -10.39
C TYR A 155 21.77 18.60 -11.70
N THR A 156 21.10 17.45 -11.81
CA THR A 156 20.97 16.74 -13.10
C THR A 156 20.40 17.68 -14.17
N LYS A 157 20.95 17.57 -15.36
CA LYS A 157 20.45 18.27 -16.55
C LYS A 157 19.52 17.42 -17.41
N THR A 158 19.29 16.19 -16.98
CA THR A 158 18.41 15.24 -17.64
C THR A 158 17.08 15.14 -16.87
N VAL A 159 15.98 15.32 -17.59
CA VAL A 159 14.62 15.18 -17.05
C VAL A 159 13.89 14.11 -17.86
N LEU A 160 13.23 13.19 -17.17
CA LEU A 160 12.34 12.22 -17.79
C LEU A 160 10.90 12.72 -17.74
N SER A 161 10.10 12.41 -18.74
CA SER A 161 8.69 12.84 -18.81
C SER A 161 7.78 12.16 -17.79
N VAL A 162 8.26 11.08 -17.16
CA VAL A 162 7.54 10.27 -16.16
C VAL A 162 8.48 9.87 -15.04
N SER A 163 7.94 9.70 -13.85
CA SER A 163 8.68 9.24 -12.65
C SER A 163 8.76 7.71 -12.56
N SER A 164 7.85 7.00 -13.25
CA SER A 164 7.75 5.54 -13.25
C SER A 164 6.89 5.06 -14.42
N ILE A 165 6.93 3.75 -14.70
CA ILE A 165 6.05 3.09 -15.68
C ILE A 165 5.27 1.97 -15.00
N SER A 166 3.94 1.99 -15.13
CA SER A 166 3.08 0.86 -14.85
C SER A 166 2.70 0.14 -16.15
N PHE A 167 2.99 -1.15 -16.20
CA PHE A 167 2.54 -2.00 -17.30
C PHE A 167 1.19 -2.68 -17.04
N ASN A 168 0.52 -2.33 -15.93
CA ASN A 168 -0.75 -2.89 -15.48
C ASN A 168 -0.73 -4.43 -15.31
N ASP A 169 -1.91 -5.03 -15.20
CA ASP A 169 -2.10 -6.47 -15.11
C ASP A 169 -2.16 -7.14 -16.50
N THR A 170 -2.38 -8.45 -16.55
CA THR A 170 -2.40 -9.19 -17.80
C THR A 170 -3.54 -8.75 -18.72
N ASN A 171 -4.72 -8.45 -18.18
CA ASN A 171 -5.90 -8.11 -18.99
C ASN A 171 -5.88 -6.65 -19.47
N ASN A 172 -5.22 -5.76 -18.71
CA ASN A 172 -5.10 -4.35 -19.02
C ASN A 172 -3.67 -3.95 -19.41
N ARG A 173 -2.89 -4.91 -19.94
CA ARG A 173 -1.46 -4.72 -20.25
C ARG A 173 -1.24 -3.57 -21.21
N ILE A 174 -0.39 -2.63 -20.78
CA ILE A 174 0.21 -1.62 -21.64
C ILE A 174 1.47 -2.26 -22.24
N GLU A 175 1.32 -2.91 -23.41
CA GLU A 175 2.43 -3.64 -24.03
C GLU A 175 3.56 -2.71 -24.47
N THR A 176 3.21 -1.53 -24.93
CA THR A 176 4.19 -0.53 -25.41
C THR A 176 3.80 0.85 -24.91
N THR A 177 4.75 1.55 -24.34
CA THR A 177 4.60 2.95 -23.90
C THR A 177 5.82 3.77 -24.28
N ASN A 178 5.75 5.09 -24.13
CA ASN A 178 6.85 6.00 -24.43
C ASN A 178 7.22 6.82 -23.19
N PHE A 179 8.50 7.11 -23.06
CA PHE A 179 8.99 8.17 -22.19
C PHE A 179 9.92 9.10 -22.96
N THR A 180 10.04 10.34 -22.52
CA THR A 180 10.87 11.35 -23.18
C THR A 180 12.07 11.67 -22.30
N ILE A 181 13.25 11.74 -22.91
CA ILE A 181 14.48 12.20 -22.29
C ILE A 181 14.71 13.64 -22.73
N THR A 182 14.68 14.59 -21.80
CA THR A 182 14.93 16.01 -22.04
C THR A 182 16.31 16.38 -21.53
N ASN A 183 17.18 16.92 -22.40
CA ASN A 183 18.46 17.47 -22.06
C ASN A 183 18.34 18.98 -21.85
N THR A 184 18.33 19.43 -20.60
CA THR A 184 18.30 20.86 -20.23
C THR A 184 19.69 21.50 -20.18
N GLY A 185 20.76 20.73 -20.49
CA GLY A 185 22.14 21.17 -20.57
C GLY A 185 22.48 22.01 -21.83
N THR A 186 23.75 22.38 -21.98
CA THR A 186 24.26 23.17 -23.08
C THR A 186 25.07 22.37 -24.11
N GLU A 187 25.24 21.07 -23.86
CA GLU A 187 25.98 20.15 -24.70
C GLU A 187 25.14 18.92 -25.03
N ASP A 188 25.42 18.26 -26.14
CA ASP A 188 24.77 17.03 -26.54
C ASP A 188 25.15 15.90 -25.57
N VAL A 189 24.18 15.06 -25.20
CA VAL A 189 24.40 13.91 -24.32
C VAL A 189 23.93 12.63 -25.01
N THR A 190 24.79 11.62 -25.03
CA THR A 190 24.41 10.29 -25.49
C THR A 190 24.15 9.36 -24.29
N TYR A 191 22.98 8.77 -24.25
CA TYR A 191 22.54 7.84 -23.21
C TYR A 191 22.61 6.40 -23.73
N SER A 192 23.18 5.51 -22.92
CA SER A 192 23.02 4.06 -23.10
C SER A 192 21.86 3.61 -22.22
N ILE A 193 20.88 2.92 -22.81
CA ILE A 193 19.65 2.49 -22.18
C ILE A 193 19.68 0.97 -21.98
N ALA A 194 19.35 0.50 -20.79
CA ALA A 194 19.33 -0.93 -20.48
C ALA A 194 18.22 -1.28 -19.49
N ASN A 195 17.83 -2.55 -19.49
CA ASN A 195 16.91 -3.12 -18.49
C ASN A 195 17.70 -3.76 -17.34
N VAL A 196 17.39 -3.39 -16.12
CA VAL A 196 17.90 -4.02 -14.90
C VAL A 196 16.72 -4.60 -14.12
N ILE A 197 16.68 -5.92 -14.00
CA ILE A 197 15.61 -6.63 -13.31
C ILE A 197 15.77 -6.43 -11.80
N ALA A 198 14.68 -6.09 -11.11
CA ALA A 198 14.52 -6.22 -9.67
C ALA A 198 13.74 -7.51 -9.35
N ALA A 199 13.73 -7.92 -8.08
CA ALA A 199 12.97 -9.10 -7.68
C ALA A 199 11.48 -8.95 -8.00
N SER A 200 10.86 -10.05 -8.42
CA SER A 200 9.41 -10.18 -8.52
C SER A 200 8.88 -10.86 -7.26
N GLY A 201 7.76 -10.36 -6.74
CA GLY A 201 7.18 -10.87 -5.49
C GLY A 201 5.78 -11.42 -5.68
N TYR A 202 5.52 -12.60 -5.13
CA TYR A 202 4.16 -13.13 -5.04
C TYR A 202 3.36 -12.36 -4.00
N THR A 203 2.11 -12.03 -4.32
CA THR A 203 1.24 -11.25 -3.42
C THR A 203 0.33 -12.13 -2.59
N LEU A 204 -0.07 -13.29 -3.10
CA LEU A 204 -0.96 -14.23 -2.43
C LEU A 204 -0.23 -15.53 -2.04
N GLU A 205 -0.63 -16.11 -0.92
CA GLU A 205 -0.26 -17.49 -0.54
C GLU A 205 -0.86 -18.48 -1.53
N GLU A 206 -0.13 -19.56 -1.81
CA GLU A 206 -0.54 -20.55 -2.79
C GLU A 206 -1.91 -21.16 -2.49
N GLY A 207 -2.82 -21.10 -3.46
CA GLY A 207 -4.18 -21.67 -3.35
C GLY A 207 -5.12 -20.91 -2.43
N THR A 208 -4.80 -19.67 -2.04
CA THR A 208 -5.63 -18.86 -1.15
C THR A 208 -5.88 -17.46 -1.72
N ILE A 209 -6.80 -16.71 -1.07
CA ILE A 209 -7.01 -15.27 -1.31
C ILE A 209 -6.24 -14.42 -0.29
N PHE A 210 -5.49 -15.04 0.61
CA PHE A 210 -4.78 -14.32 1.67
C PHE A 210 -3.42 -13.81 1.19
N PRO A 211 -3.03 -12.63 1.66
CA PRO A 211 -1.76 -12.04 1.29
C PRO A 211 -0.59 -12.82 1.88
N MET A 212 0.51 -12.86 1.14
CA MET A 212 1.80 -13.30 1.68
C MET A 212 2.19 -12.48 2.90
N THR A 213 2.72 -13.15 3.90
CA THR A 213 3.37 -12.49 5.04
C THR A 213 4.82 -12.13 4.70
N PHE A 214 5.32 -11.02 5.28
CA PHE A 214 6.73 -10.64 5.11
C PHE A 214 7.68 -11.65 5.81
N PRO A 215 8.79 -12.03 5.16
CA PRO A 215 9.21 -11.67 3.80
C PRO A 215 8.40 -12.43 2.75
N ASN A 216 7.91 -11.68 1.75
CA ASN A 216 7.21 -12.29 0.62
C ASN A 216 8.13 -13.28 -0.11
N GLU A 217 7.53 -14.28 -0.75
CA GLU A 217 8.26 -15.13 -1.69
C GLU A 217 8.73 -14.30 -2.89
N LEU A 218 10.05 -14.15 -3.03
CA LEU A 218 10.67 -13.39 -4.09
C LEU A 218 11.39 -14.30 -5.07
N VAL A 219 11.30 -13.95 -6.36
CA VAL A 219 11.99 -14.64 -7.46
C VAL A 219 12.79 -13.64 -8.29
N THR A 220 13.85 -14.09 -8.94
CA THR A 220 14.72 -13.25 -9.78
C THR A 220 14.28 -13.18 -11.24
N GLN A 221 13.20 -13.89 -11.60
CA GLN A 221 12.59 -13.77 -12.92
C GLN A 221 11.87 -12.42 -13.02
N GLY A 222 12.18 -11.66 -14.05
CA GLY A 222 11.59 -10.35 -14.31
C GLY A 222 11.19 -10.20 -15.77
N ALA A 223 10.65 -9.02 -16.12
CA ALA A 223 10.26 -8.73 -17.47
C ALA A 223 11.47 -8.48 -18.38
N GLU A 224 11.36 -8.90 -19.64
CA GLU A 224 12.24 -8.44 -20.70
C GLU A 224 11.69 -7.16 -21.31
N LEU A 225 12.54 -6.17 -21.51
CA LEU A 225 12.20 -4.92 -22.18
C LEU A 225 12.96 -4.78 -23.49
N SER A 226 12.27 -4.34 -24.52
CA SER A 226 12.88 -3.90 -25.78
C SER A 226 12.64 -2.40 -25.98
N PHE A 227 13.64 -1.70 -26.46
CA PHE A 227 13.62 -0.26 -26.69
C PHE A 227 13.64 0.04 -28.17
N SER A 228 13.05 1.19 -28.59
CA SER A 228 13.20 1.67 -29.98
C SER A 228 14.66 1.85 -30.34
N ASP A 229 15.47 2.33 -29.39
CA ASP A 229 16.91 2.50 -29.48
C ASP A 229 17.54 2.25 -28.10
N ASP A 230 18.61 1.49 -28.02
CA ASP A 230 19.40 1.24 -26.81
C ASP A 230 20.49 2.29 -26.57
N LYS A 231 20.69 3.19 -27.56
CA LYS A 231 21.63 4.29 -27.51
C LYS A 231 21.05 5.53 -28.20
N VAL A 232 20.78 6.56 -27.40
CA VAL A 232 20.09 7.78 -27.87
C VAL A 232 20.95 9.03 -27.62
N THR A 233 21.14 9.85 -28.62
CA THR A 233 21.79 11.17 -28.48
C THR A 233 20.71 12.25 -28.41
N VAL A 234 20.71 13.03 -27.33
CA VAL A 234 19.80 14.16 -27.13
C VAL A 234 20.62 15.45 -27.22
N SER A 235 20.34 16.26 -28.22
CA SER A 235 21.03 17.52 -28.40
C SER A 235 20.76 18.50 -27.26
N ALA A 236 21.66 19.49 -27.12
CA ALA A 236 21.49 20.54 -26.11
C ALA A 236 20.13 21.22 -26.24
N LYS A 237 19.44 21.41 -25.11
CA LYS A 237 18.10 22.04 -25.02
C LYS A 237 17.01 21.35 -25.87
N SER A 238 17.15 20.04 -26.08
CA SER A 238 16.25 19.25 -26.90
C SER A 238 15.73 18.04 -26.14
N GLU A 239 14.81 17.32 -26.73
CA GLU A 239 14.22 16.10 -26.19
C GLU A 239 14.10 15.00 -27.24
N VAL A 240 14.11 13.75 -26.82
CA VAL A 240 13.89 12.57 -27.65
C VAL A 240 12.98 11.58 -26.92
N ALA A 241 11.97 11.07 -27.62
CA ALA A 241 11.12 10.02 -27.11
C ALA A 241 11.73 8.64 -27.36
N VAL A 242 11.63 7.77 -26.37
CA VAL A 242 12.03 6.36 -26.43
C VAL A 242 10.79 5.51 -26.20
N SER A 243 10.55 4.56 -27.11
CA SER A 243 9.49 3.56 -26.96
C SER A 243 10.04 2.35 -26.23
N VAL A 244 9.26 1.82 -25.27
CA VAL A 244 9.56 0.61 -24.52
C VAL A 244 8.43 -0.38 -24.65
N THR A 245 8.76 -1.63 -25.00
CA THR A 245 7.82 -2.75 -25.10
C THR A 245 8.19 -3.80 -24.07
N VAL A 246 7.19 -4.29 -23.31
CA VAL A 246 7.38 -5.25 -22.23
C VAL A 246 6.97 -6.67 -22.65
N SER A 247 7.81 -7.64 -22.26
CA SER A 247 7.48 -9.06 -22.25
C SER A 247 7.50 -9.53 -20.79
N PRO A 248 6.34 -9.76 -20.16
CA PRO A 248 6.26 -10.13 -18.75
C PRO A 248 6.86 -11.52 -18.50
N PRO A 249 7.34 -11.82 -17.26
CA PRO A 249 7.85 -13.14 -16.92
C PRO A 249 6.73 -14.18 -16.85
N ALA A 250 7.08 -15.46 -17.10
CA ALA A 250 6.18 -16.58 -16.90
C ALA A 250 6.15 -16.97 -15.41
N LEU A 251 5.22 -16.41 -14.66
CA LEU A 251 4.99 -16.67 -13.23
C LEU A 251 3.56 -17.17 -13.00
N ASP A 252 3.29 -17.74 -11.83
CA ASP A 252 1.95 -18.22 -11.47
C ASP A 252 0.97 -17.07 -11.33
N ALA A 253 0.13 -16.88 -12.34
CA ALA A 253 -0.87 -15.81 -12.43
C ALA A 253 -1.94 -15.87 -11.32
N THR A 254 -2.19 -17.03 -10.73
CA THR A 254 -3.20 -17.21 -9.67
C THR A 254 -2.77 -16.55 -8.35
N ARG A 255 -1.48 -16.28 -8.20
CA ARG A 255 -0.87 -15.66 -7.03
C ARG A 255 -0.54 -14.18 -7.25
N LEU A 256 -0.95 -13.59 -8.37
CA LEU A 256 -0.80 -12.19 -8.75
C LEU A 256 0.62 -11.62 -8.47
N PRO A 257 1.70 -12.24 -8.97
CA PRO A 257 3.02 -11.73 -8.72
C PRO A 257 3.25 -10.37 -9.38
N VAL A 258 3.89 -9.48 -8.63
CA VAL A 258 4.35 -8.17 -9.11
C VAL A 258 5.76 -8.33 -9.64
N PHE A 259 5.96 -8.19 -10.95
CA PHE A 259 7.30 -8.08 -11.55
C PHE A 259 7.75 -6.63 -11.59
N SER A 260 9.05 -6.39 -11.48
CA SER A 260 9.58 -5.03 -11.46
C SER A 260 11.03 -4.93 -11.92
N GLY A 261 11.47 -3.71 -12.18
CA GLY A 261 12.84 -3.41 -12.57
C GLY A 261 13.05 -1.92 -12.85
N TYR A 262 14.18 -1.63 -13.44
CA TYR A 262 14.64 -0.28 -13.74
C TYR A 262 15.12 -0.18 -15.19
N ILE A 263 14.65 0.82 -15.91
CA ILE A 263 15.26 1.27 -17.16
C ILE A 263 16.39 2.22 -16.78
N THR A 264 17.63 1.81 -17.00
CA THR A 264 18.80 2.63 -16.67
C THR A 264 19.24 3.46 -17.85
N LEU A 265 19.61 4.72 -17.60
CA LEU A 265 20.08 5.67 -18.57
C LEU A 265 21.44 6.21 -18.11
N ASN A 266 22.52 5.80 -18.77
CA ASN A 266 23.88 6.24 -18.47
C ASN A 266 24.34 7.24 -19.53
N GLY A 267 24.45 8.49 -19.13
CA GLY A 267 24.81 9.61 -20.01
C GLY A 267 26.32 9.87 -20.10
N THR A 268 26.78 10.33 -21.26
CA THR A 268 28.17 10.75 -21.48
C THR A 268 28.59 11.99 -20.66
N ASN A 269 27.62 12.69 -20.08
CA ASN A 269 27.81 13.80 -19.15
C ASN A 269 28.03 13.35 -17.68
N GLY A 270 28.00 12.04 -17.41
CA GLY A 270 28.13 11.47 -16.08
C GLY A 270 26.80 11.25 -15.34
N ASP A 271 25.67 11.66 -15.91
CA ASP A 271 24.34 11.33 -15.35
C ASP A 271 24.12 9.81 -15.40
N SER A 272 23.66 9.24 -14.27
CA SER A 272 23.20 7.87 -14.15
C SER A 272 21.80 7.89 -13.57
N LEU A 273 20.81 7.61 -14.39
CA LEU A 273 19.40 7.70 -14.04
C LEU A 273 18.75 6.31 -14.11
N SER A 274 17.69 6.14 -13.35
CA SER A 274 16.87 4.92 -13.38
C SER A 274 15.38 5.28 -13.40
N LEU A 275 14.64 4.70 -14.35
CA LEU A 275 13.19 4.81 -14.43
C LEU A 275 12.58 3.52 -13.92
N PRO A 276 11.96 3.50 -12.73
CA PRO A 276 11.36 2.30 -12.16
C PRO A 276 10.13 1.89 -12.95
N TYR A 277 9.93 0.58 -13.10
CA TYR A 277 8.73 0.02 -13.70
C TYR A 277 8.24 -1.19 -12.91
N LEU A 278 6.94 -1.46 -13.01
CA LEU A 278 6.32 -2.68 -12.51
C LEU A 278 5.10 -3.08 -13.35
N GLY A 279 4.61 -4.28 -13.09
CA GLY A 279 3.35 -4.80 -13.59
C GLY A 279 2.97 -6.08 -12.84
N VAL A 280 1.76 -6.57 -13.05
CA VAL A 280 1.22 -7.77 -12.41
C VAL A 280 1.03 -8.86 -13.45
N VAL A 281 1.40 -10.10 -13.13
CA VAL A 281 1.00 -11.29 -13.90
C VAL A 281 -0.28 -11.84 -13.28
N GLY A 282 -1.34 -11.94 -14.06
CA GLY A 282 -2.69 -12.32 -13.63
C GLY A 282 -3.67 -11.18 -13.86
N SER A 283 -4.93 -11.38 -13.51
CA SER A 283 -6.03 -10.43 -13.70
C SER A 283 -6.52 -9.89 -12.37
N MET A 284 -6.42 -8.58 -12.17
CA MET A 284 -6.97 -7.93 -10.98
C MET A 284 -8.50 -7.89 -11.00
N LEU A 285 -9.10 -7.92 -12.19
CA LEU A 285 -10.57 -8.01 -12.34
C LEU A 285 -11.11 -9.38 -11.86
N GLU A 286 -10.32 -10.45 -12.00
CA GLU A 286 -10.70 -11.80 -11.57
C GLU A 286 -10.31 -12.09 -10.12
N ALA A 287 -9.55 -11.19 -9.49
CA ALA A 287 -9.12 -11.34 -8.10
C ALA A 287 -10.30 -11.13 -7.14
N THR A 288 -10.46 -12.05 -6.19
CA THR A 288 -11.45 -11.90 -5.12
C THR A 288 -11.12 -10.67 -4.27
N VAL A 289 -12.06 -9.75 -4.18
CA VAL A 289 -11.94 -8.54 -3.35
C VAL A 289 -12.57 -8.76 -1.98
N LEU A 290 -13.78 -9.35 -1.95
CA LEU A 290 -14.52 -9.59 -0.71
C LEU A 290 -14.51 -11.09 -0.35
N ASN A 291 -14.00 -11.42 0.84
CA ASN A 291 -14.11 -12.76 1.41
C ASN A 291 -15.56 -13.02 1.87
N THR A 292 -16.36 -13.56 0.97
CA THR A 292 -17.79 -13.79 1.21
C THR A 292 -18.05 -14.79 2.33
N ASN A 293 -17.10 -15.70 2.64
CA ASN A 293 -17.20 -16.65 3.73
C ASN A 293 -16.97 -16.02 5.10
N ASN A 294 -16.35 -14.85 5.16
CA ASN A 294 -16.09 -14.09 6.38
C ASN A 294 -16.83 -12.73 6.37
N THR A 295 -17.98 -12.68 5.69
CA THR A 295 -18.89 -11.52 5.65
C THR A 295 -20.21 -11.95 6.27
N TYR A 296 -20.58 -11.38 7.44
CA TYR A 296 -21.71 -11.86 8.21
C TYR A 296 -22.34 -10.79 9.10
N LEU A 297 -23.56 -11.04 9.57
CA LEU A 297 -24.27 -10.24 10.56
C LEU A 297 -23.67 -10.41 11.94
N THR A 298 -23.38 -9.29 12.60
CA THR A 298 -22.94 -9.23 14.00
C THR A 298 -23.56 -8.04 14.73
N ARG A 299 -22.99 -7.61 15.85
CA ARG A 299 -23.45 -6.46 16.64
C ARG A 299 -22.27 -5.77 17.35
N PRO A 300 -22.29 -4.45 17.52
CA PRO A 300 -21.15 -3.66 18.01
C PRO A 300 -20.86 -3.85 19.52
N ASP A 301 -21.78 -4.42 20.29
CA ASP A 301 -21.59 -4.71 21.71
C ASP A 301 -20.98 -6.10 22.00
N ASP A 302 -20.65 -6.86 20.95
CA ASP A 302 -19.94 -8.13 21.05
C ASP A 302 -18.45 -7.92 20.66
N PRO A 303 -17.52 -7.94 21.63
CA PRO A 303 -16.10 -7.71 21.35
C PRO A 303 -15.45 -8.79 20.48
N ASP A 304 -16.06 -9.98 20.43
CA ASP A 304 -15.58 -11.10 19.61
C ASP A 304 -16.20 -11.10 18.21
N ALA A 305 -17.16 -10.18 17.95
CA ALA A 305 -17.89 -10.02 16.69
C ALA A 305 -18.40 -11.36 16.13
N VAL A 306 -19.02 -12.19 16.98
CA VAL A 306 -19.48 -13.53 16.61
C VAL A 306 -20.66 -13.44 15.63
N PRO A 307 -20.73 -14.31 14.59
CA PRO A 307 -21.87 -14.37 13.68
C PRO A 307 -23.19 -14.61 14.43
N LEU A 308 -24.18 -13.77 14.19
CA LEU A 308 -25.51 -13.89 14.78
C LEU A 308 -26.35 -14.97 14.05
N PRO A 309 -27.27 -15.65 14.79
CA PRO A 309 -28.19 -16.57 14.15
C PRO A 309 -29.23 -15.84 13.30
N ALA A 310 -29.83 -16.58 12.36
CA ALA A 310 -30.94 -16.05 11.57
C ALA A 310 -32.10 -15.57 12.46
N ASP A 311 -32.83 -14.56 11.96
CA ASP A 311 -33.98 -13.96 12.63
C ASP A 311 -33.69 -13.28 13.98
N PHE A 312 -32.44 -12.97 14.27
CA PHE A 312 -32.10 -12.12 15.42
C PHE A 312 -32.82 -10.78 15.34
N SER A 313 -33.35 -10.28 16.47
CA SER A 313 -34.20 -9.08 16.48
C SER A 313 -33.47 -7.89 17.09
N PHE A 314 -33.50 -6.77 16.40
CA PHE A 314 -32.98 -5.47 16.85
C PHE A 314 -34.12 -4.51 17.12
N THR A 315 -33.99 -3.69 18.18
CA THR A 315 -34.93 -2.58 18.46
C THR A 315 -34.22 -1.27 18.19
N LEU A 316 -34.63 -0.57 17.14
CA LEU A 316 -34.03 0.67 16.68
C LEU A 316 -34.83 1.87 17.21
N SER A 317 -34.23 3.06 17.17
CA SER A 317 -34.93 4.32 17.43
C SER A 317 -35.47 4.90 16.13
N SER A 318 -36.75 5.27 16.12
CA SER A 318 -37.39 5.92 14.95
C SER A 318 -36.97 7.38 14.72
N THR A 319 -36.11 7.91 15.60
CA THR A 319 -35.60 9.28 15.52
C THR A 319 -34.09 9.26 15.72
N VAL A 320 -33.35 10.13 15.03
CA VAL A 320 -31.95 10.42 15.28
C VAL A 320 -31.86 11.15 16.63
N ASN A 321 -32.10 10.43 17.73
CA ASN A 321 -32.12 11.04 19.05
C ASN A 321 -30.75 10.84 19.71
N THR A 322 -29.92 11.87 19.68
CA THR A 322 -28.59 11.93 20.34
C THR A 322 -28.66 12.00 21.86
N ALA A 323 -29.85 11.87 22.47
CA ALA A 323 -30.08 12.14 23.89
C ALA A 323 -30.61 10.97 24.73
N SER A 324 -30.71 9.74 24.21
CA SER A 324 -31.11 8.62 25.06
C SER A 324 -29.90 7.91 25.68
N ASN A 325 -29.89 7.80 27.01
CA ASN A 325 -28.90 7.02 27.77
C ASN A 325 -29.06 5.50 27.62
N ALA A 326 -29.90 5.01 26.75
CA ALA A 326 -30.02 3.60 26.43
C ALA A 326 -29.08 3.26 25.29
N THR A 327 -28.14 2.36 25.52
CA THR A 327 -27.27 1.82 24.48
C THR A 327 -28.12 0.98 23.53
N VAL A 328 -28.48 1.56 22.39
CA VAL A 328 -29.19 0.84 21.32
C VAL A 328 -28.19 -0.07 20.62
N VAL A 329 -28.44 -1.38 20.63
CA VAL A 329 -27.65 -2.33 19.86
C VAL A 329 -28.12 -2.33 18.43
N LEU A 330 -27.21 -1.97 17.51
CA LEU A 330 -27.49 -1.88 16.08
C LEU A 330 -27.19 -3.21 15.36
N PRO A 331 -27.89 -3.53 14.27
CA PRO A 331 -27.39 -4.53 13.34
C PRO A 331 -26.08 -4.02 12.70
N GLU A 332 -25.08 -4.85 12.71
CA GLU A 332 -23.76 -4.57 12.15
C GLU A 332 -23.40 -5.68 11.16
N VAL A 333 -22.78 -5.31 10.04
CA VAL A 333 -22.18 -6.28 9.13
C VAL A 333 -20.67 -6.22 9.22
N GLN A 334 -20.04 -7.36 9.52
CA GLN A 334 -18.62 -7.53 9.35
C GLN A 334 -18.34 -7.86 7.89
N THR A 335 -17.32 -7.23 7.34
CA THR A 335 -16.76 -7.49 6.00
C THR A 335 -15.27 -7.81 6.14
N ASP A 336 -14.74 -8.64 5.23
CA ASP A 336 -13.33 -9.02 5.19
C ASP A 336 -12.83 -8.90 3.75
N PHE A 337 -11.97 -7.91 3.51
CA PHE A 337 -11.47 -7.59 2.18
C PHE A 337 -10.08 -8.18 1.95
N ALA A 338 -9.94 -9.05 0.96
CA ALA A 338 -8.65 -9.57 0.47
C ALA A 338 -7.85 -8.48 -0.26
N PHE A 339 -8.54 -7.62 -1.00
CA PHE A 339 -8.02 -6.40 -1.63
C PHE A 339 -8.91 -5.21 -1.29
N GLY A 340 -8.39 -3.98 -1.44
CA GLY A 340 -9.24 -2.79 -1.36
C GLY A 340 -10.22 -2.71 -2.54
N THR A 341 -11.33 -2.03 -2.33
CA THR A 341 -12.32 -1.76 -3.39
C THR A 341 -12.49 -0.26 -3.61
N SER A 342 -12.63 0.14 -4.87
CA SER A 342 -12.94 1.52 -5.23
C SER A 342 -14.38 1.90 -4.93
N LEU A 343 -15.29 0.91 -4.83
CA LEU A 343 -16.71 1.12 -4.57
C LEU A 343 -17.28 -0.04 -3.74
N LEU A 344 -17.76 0.28 -2.55
CA LEU A 344 -18.50 -0.62 -1.66
C LEU A 344 -19.94 -0.13 -1.53
N ASP A 345 -20.90 -1.01 -1.78
CA ASP A 345 -22.30 -0.75 -1.48
C ASP A 345 -22.84 -1.78 -0.51
N ILE A 346 -23.41 -1.32 0.60
CA ILE A 346 -24.14 -2.16 1.56
C ILE A 346 -25.60 -1.82 1.45
N GLN A 347 -26.37 -2.82 1.06
CA GLN A 347 -27.79 -2.72 0.80
C GLN A 347 -28.57 -3.60 1.76
N ILE A 348 -29.85 -3.29 1.96
CA ILE A 348 -30.81 -4.18 2.62
C ILE A 348 -31.75 -4.80 1.59
N LEU A 349 -32.04 -6.07 1.79
CA LEU A 349 -33.03 -6.84 1.03
C LEU A 349 -34.17 -7.26 1.97
N PRO A 350 -35.42 -6.74 1.80
CA PRO A 350 -36.56 -7.25 2.52
C PRO A 350 -36.83 -8.73 2.20
N THR A 351 -37.04 -9.55 3.21
CA THR A 351 -37.32 -10.99 3.03
C THR A 351 -38.77 -11.35 3.28
N ASP A 352 -39.57 -10.42 3.77
CA ASP A 352 -41.02 -10.61 4.00
C ASP A 352 -41.79 -10.48 2.69
N SER A 353 -42.72 -11.38 2.47
CA SER A 353 -43.53 -11.51 1.24
C SER A 353 -44.43 -10.31 0.91
N ASN A 354 -44.54 -9.33 1.81
CA ASN A 354 -45.41 -8.15 1.66
C ASN A 354 -44.67 -6.86 1.24
N ASN A 355 -43.33 -6.87 1.17
CA ASN A 355 -42.53 -5.73 0.74
C ASN A 355 -41.95 -5.97 -0.65
N SER A 356 -41.93 -4.92 -1.48
CA SER A 356 -41.25 -5.01 -2.79
C SER A 356 -39.80 -5.40 -2.58
N SER A 357 -39.37 -6.48 -3.21
CA SER A 357 -38.01 -7.08 -3.13
C SER A 357 -36.94 -6.24 -3.81
N SER A 358 -36.95 -4.93 -3.63
CA SER A 358 -35.90 -4.07 -4.19
C SER A 358 -34.79 -3.82 -3.18
N LEU A 359 -33.55 -4.05 -3.60
CA LEU A 359 -32.34 -3.66 -2.89
C LEU A 359 -32.31 -2.14 -2.69
N ARG A 360 -31.94 -1.69 -1.50
CA ARG A 360 -31.78 -0.27 -1.15
C ARG A 360 -30.53 -0.10 -0.31
N SER A 361 -29.67 0.83 -0.74
CA SER A 361 -28.46 1.17 0.01
C SER A 361 -28.79 1.76 1.38
N ILE A 362 -28.05 1.38 2.39
CA ILE A 362 -28.12 1.97 3.73
C ILE A 362 -27.51 3.38 3.71
N VAL A 363 -27.72 4.15 4.77
CA VAL A 363 -27.11 5.48 4.92
C VAL A 363 -25.59 5.41 4.78
N ASP A 364 -24.98 6.45 4.19
CA ASP A 364 -23.55 6.57 3.90
C ASP A 364 -23.01 5.61 2.82
N PHE A 365 -23.90 4.86 2.14
CA PHE A 365 -23.54 3.99 1.01
C PHE A 365 -24.22 4.40 -0.30
N PRO A 366 -23.55 4.16 -1.45
CA PRO A 366 -22.24 3.54 -1.61
C PRO A 366 -21.10 4.44 -1.11
N THR A 367 -20.02 3.80 -0.62
CA THR A 367 -18.79 4.49 -0.20
C THR A 367 -17.62 4.09 -1.09
N HIS A 368 -16.57 4.93 -1.09
CA HIS A 368 -15.43 4.77 -1.99
C HIS A 368 -14.12 4.49 -1.25
N TYR A 369 -13.21 3.78 -1.93
CA TYR A 369 -11.82 3.55 -1.50
C TYR A 369 -11.71 2.88 -0.13
N VAL A 370 -12.42 1.76 0.02
CA VAL A 370 -12.33 0.92 1.22
C VAL A 370 -11.05 0.10 1.17
N PRO A 371 -10.19 0.19 2.21
CA PRO A 371 -8.94 -0.56 2.24
C PRO A 371 -9.17 -2.06 2.48
N ARG A 372 -8.16 -2.88 2.22
CA ARG A 372 -8.16 -4.30 2.56
C ARG A 372 -8.19 -4.51 4.10
N GLY A 373 -8.66 -5.67 4.50
CA GLY A 373 -8.77 -6.08 5.91
C GLY A 373 -10.21 -6.11 6.39
N GLN A 374 -10.37 -6.35 7.68
CA GLN A 374 -11.70 -6.43 8.29
C GLN A 374 -12.24 -5.03 8.57
N SER A 375 -13.57 -4.87 8.34
CA SER A 375 -14.30 -3.64 8.63
C SER A 375 -15.69 -3.99 9.15
N TRP A 376 -16.25 -3.11 9.98
CA TRP A 376 -17.54 -3.26 10.63
C TRP A 376 -18.41 -2.05 10.31
N TRP A 377 -19.67 -2.28 9.96
CA TRP A 377 -20.59 -1.25 9.47
C TRP A 377 -21.93 -1.34 10.18
N ASP A 378 -22.15 -0.40 11.10
CA ASP A 378 -23.40 -0.26 11.84
C ASP A 378 -24.52 0.29 10.98
N TRP A 379 -25.75 -0.15 11.22
CA TRP A 379 -26.92 0.41 10.57
C TRP A 379 -28.00 0.81 11.57
N ASN A 380 -28.42 2.06 11.54
CA ASN A 380 -29.42 2.63 12.43
C ASN A 380 -30.86 2.53 11.89
N GLY A 381 -31.09 1.86 10.77
CA GLY A 381 -32.37 1.77 10.08
C GLY A 381 -32.56 2.80 8.97
N GLN A 382 -31.66 3.78 8.81
CA GLN A 382 -31.76 4.82 7.79
C GLN A 382 -31.21 4.34 6.45
N LEU A 383 -31.85 4.78 5.37
CA LEU A 383 -31.48 4.49 3.99
C LEU A 383 -30.75 5.70 3.37
N SER A 384 -30.10 5.47 2.24
CA SER A 384 -29.31 6.50 1.54
C SER A 384 -30.16 7.71 1.07
N ASP A 385 -31.48 7.54 0.91
CA ASP A 385 -32.39 8.64 0.59
C ASP A 385 -32.89 9.43 1.83
N GLY A 386 -32.37 9.09 3.03
CA GLY A 386 -32.73 9.70 4.30
C GLY A 386 -34.00 9.14 4.94
N SER A 387 -34.76 8.26 4.29
CA SER A 387 -35.93 7.60 4.88
C SER A 387 -35.48 6.47 5.82
N PHE A 388 -36.35 5.99 6.69
CA PHE A 388 -36.12 4.82 7.52
C PHE A 388 -36.79 3.59 6.89
N ALA A 389 -36.13 2.45 6.96
CA ALA A 389 -36.66 1.16 6.55
C ALA A 389 -37.86 0.82 7.46
N PRO A 390 -39.02 0.34 6.95
CA PRO A 390 -40.10 -0.14 7.81
C PRO A 390 -39.68 -1.25 8.75
N ALA A 391 -40.40 -1.44 9.87
CA ALA A 391 -40.25 -2.63 10.69
C ALA A 391 -40.49 -3.88 9.83
N GLY A 392 -39.61 -4.89 9.92
CA GLY A 392 -39.66 -6.07 9.06
C GLY A 392 -38.43 -6.95 9.16
N THR A 393 -38.34 -7.94 8.26
CA THR A 393 -37.21 -8.87 8.18
C THR A 393 -36.36 -8.55 6.97
N TYR A 394 -35.04 -8.46 7.18
CA TYR A 394 -34.07 -8.02 6.19
C TYR A 394 -32.85 -8.92 6.15
N LYS A 395 -32.09 -8.84 5.08
CA LYS A 395 -30.68 -9.27 4.98
C LYS A 395 -29.84 -8.07 4.57
N PHE A 396 -28.59 -8.01 4.98
CA PHE A 396 -27.60 -7.20 4.30
C PHE A 396 -27.14 -7.91 3.03
N VAL A 397 -26.96 -7.12 1.97
CA VAL A 397 -26.31 -7.50 0.73
C VAL A 397 -25.12 -6.57 0.55
N VAL A 398 -23.92 -7.14 0.61
CA VAL A 398 -22.65 -6.41 0.48
C VAL A 398 -22.15 -6.61 -0.92
N LYS A 399 -21.83 -5.53 -1.63
CA LYS A 399 -21.33 -5.53 -3.00
C LYS A 399 -20.02 -4.76 -3.06
N ALA A 400 -18.92 -5.44 -3.35
CA ALA A 400 -17.59 -4.85 -3.50
C ALA A 400 -17.14 -4.92 -4.96
N LEU A 401 -16.86 -3.77 -5.57
CA LEU A 401 -16.43 -3.71 -6.97
C LEU A 401 -15.01 -4.27 -7.09
N HIS A 402 -14.79 -5.12 -8.07
CA HIS A 402 -13.47 -5.63 -8.42
C HIS A 402 -12.54 -4.49 -8.90
N ILE A 403 -11.25 -4.68 -8.74
CA ILE A 403 -10.25 -3.74 -9.28
C ILE A 403 -10.35 -3.78 -10.82
N PHE A 404 -10.39 -2.60 -11.45
CA PHE A 404 -10.71 -2.41 -12.87
C PHE A 404 -12.13 -2.85 -13.30
N GLY A 405 -13.03 -3.12 -12.34
CA GLY A 405 -14.43 -3.45 -12.63
C GLY A 405 -15.22 -2.24 -13.13
N ASP A 406 -16.25 -2.54 -13.93
CA ASP A 406 -17.25 -1.58 -14.40
C ASP A 406 -18.43 -1.57 -13.44
N ALA A 407 -18.63 -0.46 -12.73
CA ALA A 407 -19.69 -0.31 -11.72
C ALA A 407 -21.11 -0.55 -12.27
N SER A 408 -21.31 -0.52 -13.59
CA SER A 408 -22.59 -0.81 -14.23
C SER A 408 -22.87 -2.31 -14.43
N LYS A 409 -21.86 -3.17 -14.19
CA LYS A 409 -21.94 -4.62 -14.40
C LYS A 409 -21.97 -5.37 -13.08
N GLU A 410 -23.05 -6.10 -12.83
CA GLU A 410 -23.19 -6.96 -11.65
C GLU A 410 -22.11 -8.05 -11.57
N SER A 411 -21.62 -8.52 -12.70
CA SER A 411 -20.54 -9.53 -12.77
C SER A 411 -19.20 -9.07 -12.24
N ASP A 412 -19.02 -7.75 -12.12
CA ASP A 412 -17.75 -7.13 -11.71
C ASP A 412 -17.74 -6.81 -10.21
N TYR A 413 -18.66 -7.42 -9.45
CA TYR A 413 -18.75 -7.32 -7.99
C TYR A 413 -18.62 -8.68 -7.32
N ASP A 414 -17.87 -8.74 -6.24
CA ASP A 414 -18.10 -9.77 -5.23
C ASP A 414 -19.33 -9.39 -4.42
N THR A 415 -20.23 -10.36 -4.23
CA THR A 415 -21.48 -10.14 -3.50
C THR A 415 -21.63 -11.17 -2.38
N ALA A 416 -21.91 -10.69 -1.16
CA ALA A 416 -22.22 -11.52 -0.01
C ALA A 416 -23.57 -11.14 0.57
N GLU A 417 -24.33 -12.14 1.04
CA GLU A 417 -25.57 -11.95 1.78
C GLU A 417 -25.41 -12.47 3.22
N THR A 418 -25.92 -11.71 4.19
CA THR A 418 -25.99 -12.17 5.57
C THR A 418 -27.20 -13.09 5.80
N VAL A 419 -27.26 -13.71 6.98
CA VAL A 419 -28.50 -14.29 7.49
C VAL A 419 -29.57 -13.21 7.67
N SER A 420 -30.85 -13.62 7.70
CA SER A 420 -31.95 -12.70 7.96
C SER A 420 -31.93 -12.18 9.40
N PHE A 421 -32.34 -10.93 9.59
CA PHE A 421 -32.56 -10.30 10.90
C PHE A 421 -33.84 -9.46 10.89
N LYS A 422 -34.38 -9.19 12.07
CA LYS A 422 -35.59 -8.39 12.24
C LYS A 422 -35.27 -7.04 12.84
N ILE A 423 -35.94 -6.00 12.34
CA ILE A 423 -35.93 -4.69 12.98
C ILE A 423 -37.34 -4.30 13.42
N GLN A 424 -37.42 -3.68 14.57
CA GLN A 424 -38.59 -3.02 15.11
C GLN A 424 -38.19 -1.68 15.71
N TYR A 425 -39.11 -0.77 15.83
CA TYR A 425 -38.85 0.55 16.39
C TYR A 425 -39.49 0.69 17.76
N ALA A 426 -38.72 1.32 18.69
CA ALA A 426 -39.20 1.63 20.04
C ALA A 426 -40.11 2.86 20.05
#